data_590814817ce2a075ddf927124337689a
#
_entry.id   590814817ce2a075ddf927124337689a
#
_cell.length_a   1.000
_cell.length_b   1.000
_cell.length_c   1.000
_cell.angle_alpha   90.00
_cell.angle_beta   90.00
_cell.angle_gamma   90.00
#
_symmetry.space_group_name_H-M   'P 1'
#
loop_
_entity.id
_entity.type
_entity.pdbx_description
1 polymer ?
#
loop_
_entity_poly.entity_id
_entity_poly.type
_entity_poly.pdbx_seq_one_letter_code
_entity_poly.pdbx_strand_id
1 'polypeptide(L)'
;STSRRQRQMCIRDRTSTTKSAYRILSSFGRLNYNYEMKYLLSVVFRYDGISKLKDNRWGFFPGVSAGWNITEEQFWKDSNVSDLISTFKPRLSYGVNGNVNGLGNYTVYGEYATTKPYGGETGIYNSALVNTGLRWEQSQSFEAGLDIGFFNNRLSFILDYYNRKTKDLLTDLALPGYTCLLYTSPSPRDRQKS
;
A
#
# COMPACT_ATOMS: atom_id res chain seq x y z
N SER A 1 15.75 7.70 72.29
CA SER A 1 15.90 8.55 71.13
C SER A 1 15.99 7.70 69.88
N THR A 2 14.88 7.41 69.25
CA THR A 2 14.79 6.59 68.05
C THR A 2 14.75 7.53 66.82
N SER A 3 15.89 7.61 66.13
CA SER A 3 16.05 8.31 64.87
C SER A 3 15.34 7.54 63.76
N ARG A 4 14.17 8.02 63.28
CA ARG A 4 13.53 7.58 62.07
C ARG A 4 14.35 8.10 60.89
N ARG A 5 15.10 7.22 60.26
CA ARG A 5 15.66 7.46 58.93
C ARG A 5 14.48 7.43 57.90
N GLN A 6 14.05 8.60 57.45
CA GLN A 6 13.23 8.70 56.27
C GLN A 6 14.06 8.22 55.07
N ARG A 7 13.68 7.07 54.50
CA ARG A 7 14.15 6.68 53.19
C ARG A 7 13.45 7.57 52.18
N GLN A 8 14.18 8.55 51.67
CA GLN A 8 13.78 9.26 50.47
C GLN A 8 13.74 8.24 49.33
N MET A 9 12.52 7.85 48.96
CA MET A 9 12.28 7.03 47.80
C MET A 9 12.33 8.00 46.61
N CYS A 10 13.47 8.12 45.94
CA CYS A 10 13.57 8.78 44.66
C CYS A 10 12.79 7.95 43.64
N ILE A 11 11.51 8.25 43.46
CA ILE A 11 10.74 7.76 42.35
C ILE A 11 11.31 8.48 41.12
N ARG A 12 12.17 7.78 40.40
CA ARG A 12 12.67 8.24 39.11
C ARG A 12 11.58 7.93 38.08
N ASP A 13 10.55 8.76 38.04
CA ASP A 13 9.56 8.73 36.97
C ASP A 13 10.26 9.11 35.66
N ARG A 14 10.73 8.09 34.95
CA ARG A 14 11.13 8.26 33.56
C ARG A 14 9.88 8.17 32.69
N THR A 15 9.14 9.25 32.60
CA THR A 15 8.17 9.41 31.53
C THR A 15 8.92 9.67 30.23
N SER A 16 9.10 8.64 29.41
CA SER A 16 9.60 8.83 28.06
C SER A 16 8.40 9.06 27.14
N THR A 17 8.25 10.27 26.64
CA THR A 17 7.25 10.59 25.64
C THR A 17 7.93 10.57 24.27
N THR A 18 7.59 9.60 23.43
CA THR A 18 8.04 9.56 22.04
C THR A 18 6.97 10.20 21.15
N LYS A 19 7.30 11.30 20.49
CA LYS A 19 6.43 11.96 19.52
C LYS A 19 6.91 11.59 18.12
N SER A 20 6.06 10.94 17.35
CA SER A 20 6.32 10.57 15.96
C SER A 20 5.26 11.23 15.08
N ALA A 21 5.68 11.86 13.99
CA ALA A 21 4.79 12.53 13.07
C ALA A 21 5.25 12.32 11.62
N TYR A 22 4.28 12.15 10.72
CA TYR A 22 4.49 12.18 9.28
C TYR A 22 3.38 13.01 8.62
N ARG A 23 3.61 13.45 7.40
CA ARG A 23 2.65 14.22 6.61
C ARG A 23 2.43 13.55 5.28
N ILE A 24 1.17 13.53 4.84
CA ILE A 24 0.76 13.09 3.51
C ILE A 24 0.02 14.26 2.86
N LEU A 25 0.35 14.52 1.61
CA LEU A 25 -0.39 15.42 0.74
C LEU A 25 -0.85 14.61 -0.47
N SER A 26 -2.17 14.60 -0.69
CA SER A 26 -2.79 13.82 -1.76
C SER A 26 -3.64 14.71 -2.64
N SER A 27 -3.49 14.57 -3.96
CA SER A 27 -4.39 15.14 -4.95
C SER A 27 -5.00 14.00 -5.77
N PHE A 28 -6.30 14.02 -5.97
CA PHE A 28 -6.98 12.97 -6.72
C PHE A 28 -8.04 13.56 -7.64
N GLY A 29 -8.32 12.83 -8.72
CA GLY A 29 -9.41 13.13 -9.63
C GLY A 29 -10.04 11.84 -10.12
N ARG A 30 -11.33 11.92 -10.43
CA ARG A 30 -12.10 10.81 -11.02
C ARG A 30 -12.96 11.37 -12.15
N LEU A 31 -12.94 10.69 -13.28
CA LEU A 31 -13.81 10.91 -14.42
C LEU A 31 -14.64 9.66 -14.65
N ASN A 32 -15.95 9.81 -14.69
CA ASN A 32 -16.86 8.74 -15.04
C ASN A 32 -17.60 9.14 -16.31
N TYR A 33 -17.56 8.27 -17.29
CA TYR A 33 -18.27 8.44 -18.53
C TYR A 33 -19.25 7.29 -18.71
N ASN A 34 -20.48 7.63 -19.00
CA ASN A 34 -21.56 6.70 -19.26
C ASN A 34 -22.25 7.09 -20.56
N TYR A 35 -22.22 6.20 -21.53
CA TYR A 35 -22.89 6.39 -22.80
C TYR A 35 -24.05 5.42 -22.95
N GLU A 36 -25.28 5.94 -22.97
CA GLU A 36 -26.54 5.20 -23.11
C GLU A 36 -26.68 3.99 -22.16
N MET A 37 -26.08 4.04 -20.99
CA MET A 37 -26.00 2.92 -20.07
C MET A 37 -25.36 1.64 -20.64
N LYS A 38 -24.82 1.71 -21.86
CA LYS A 38 -24.14 0.61 -22.56
C LYS A 38 -22.66 0.56 -22.23
N TYR A 39 -21.97 1.69 -22.38
CA TYR A 39 -20.52 1.79 -22.18
C TYR A 39 -20.24 2.62 -20.94
N LEU A 40 -19.59 1.99 -20.00
CA LEU A 40 -19.19 2.58 -18.72
C LEU A 40 -17.69 2.69 -18.68
N LEU A 41 -17.15 3.89 -18.50
CA LEU A 41 -15.71 4.12 -18.35
C LEU A 41 -15.48 4.94 -17.10
N SER A 42 -14.55 4.50 -16.26
CA SER A 42 -14.08 5.27 -15.11
C SER A 42 -12.57 5.37 -15.12
N VAL A 43 -12.08 6.59 -15.02
CA VAL A 43 -10.65 6.87 -14.90
C VAL A 43 -10.42 7.57 -13.55
N VAL A 44 -9.48 7.06 -12.80
CA VAL A 44 -9.07 7.60 -11.49
C VAL A 44 -7.59 7.90 -11.56
N PHE A 45 -7.18 9.03 -11.05
CA PHE A 45 -5.77 9.34 -10.85
C PHE A 45 -5.58 9.91 -9.46
N ARG A 46 -4.49 9.49 -8.83
CA ARG A 46 -4.08 9.93 -7.50
C ARG A 46 -2.60 10.25 -7.53
N TYR A 47 -2.26 11.39 -6.97
CA TYR A 47 -0.89 11.86 -6.83
C TYR A 47 -0.63 12.15 -5.36
N ASP A 48 0.17 11.30 -4.74
CA ASP A 48 0.43 11.33 -3.30
C ASP A 48 1.88 11.69 -3.02
N GLY A 49 2.09 12.56 -2.05
CA GLY A 49 3.39 12.89 -1.52
C GLY A 49 3.48 12.57 -0.03
N ILE A 50 4.55 11.91 0.41
CA ILE A 50 4.76 11.54 1.81
C ILE A 50 6.11 12.03 2.32
N SER A 51 6.12 12.50 3.57
CA SER A 51 7.34 13.00 4.22
C SER A 51 8.31 11.89 4.68
N LYS A 52 7.87 10.63 4.69
CA LYS A 52 8.70 9.47 5.06
C LYS A 52 9.81 9.17 4.04
N LEU A 53 9.63 9.58 2.78
CA LEU A 53 10.59 9.42 1.69
C LEU A 53 11.33 10.73 1.45
N LYS A 54 12.62 10.67 1.16
CA LYS A 54 13.45 11.86 0.91
C LYS A 54 13.44 12.27 -0.55
N ASP A 55 13.94 11.43 -1.43
CA ASP A 55 14.12 11.75 -2.85
C ASP A 55 12.89 11.39 -3.70
N ASN A 56 12.22 10.28 -3.39
CA ASN A 56 11.07 9.77 -4.13
C ASN A 56 9.76 9.98 -3.36
N ARG A 57 9.52 11.20 -2.89
CA ARG A 57 8.35 11.54 -2.06
C ARG A 57 7.03 11.36 -2.77
N TRP A 58 7.01 11.60 -4.08
CA TRP A 58 5.81 11.67 -4.87
C TRP A 58 5.56 10.37 -5.62
N GLY A 59 4.35 9.87 -5.57
CA GLY A 59 3.87 8.72 -6.30
C GLY A 59 2.64 9.05 -7.14
N PHE A 60 2.59 8.54 -8.37
CA PHE A 60 1.44 8.65 -9.25
C PHE A 60 0.77 7.29 -9.40
N PHE A 61 -0.53 7.23 -9.09
CA PHE A 61 -1.31 5.99 -9.02
C PHE A 61 -2.56 6.11 -9.90
N PRO A 62 -2.44 5.74 -11.18
CA PRO A 62 -3.57 5.72 -12.10
C PRO A 62 -4.42 4.46 -11.93
N GLY A 63 -5.70 4.58 -12.25
CA GLY A 63 -6.62 3.46 -12.37
C GLY A 63 -7.61 3.72 -13.50
N VAL A 64 -7.93 2.69 -14.25
CA VAL A 64 -8.93 2.72 -15.31
C VAL A 64 -9.83 1.50 -15.19
N SER A 65 -11.12 1.70 -15.37
CA SER A 65 -12.08 0.60 -15.46
C SER A 65 -13.06 0.84 -16.60
N ALA A 66 -13.39 -0.23 -17.29
CA ALA A 66 -14.37 -0.22 -18.37
C ALA A 66 -15.40 -1.32 -18.12
N GLY A 67 -16.65 -1.03 -18.39
CA GLY A 67 -17.74 -1.98 -18.35
C GLY A 67 -18.60 -1.83 -19.61
N TRP A 68 -19.02 -2.94 -20.12
CA TRP A 68 -19.93 -2.97 -21.27
C TRP A 68 -21.22 -3.70 -20.90
N ASN A 69 -22.32 -3.01 -20.94
CA ASN A 69 -23.63 -3.59 -20.68
C ASN A 69 -24.24 -4.07 -22.01
N ILE A 70 -23.93 -5.31 -22.36
CA ILE A 70 -24.33 -5.89 -23.65
C ILE A 70 -25.84 -6.07 -23.74
N THR A 71 -26.53 -6.24 -22.61
CA THR A 71 -28.00 -6.39 -22.58
C THR A 71 -28.75 -5.14 -23.07
N GLU A 72 -28.12 -3.97 -23.05
CA GLU A 72 -28.74 -2.73 -23.58
C GLU A 72 -28.57 -2.55 -25.09
N GLU A 73 -27.79 -3.42 -25.73
CA GLU A 73 -27.59 -3.36 -27.19
C GLU A 73 -28.81 -3.88 -27.94
N GLN A 74 -29.08 -3.30 -29.10
CA GLN A 74 -30.24 -3.68 -29.93
C GLN A 74 -30.15 -5.13 -30.40
N PHE A 75 -28.96 -5.57 -30.84
CA PHE A 75 -28.76 -6.95 -31.30
C PHE A 75 -29.06 -8.01 -30.21
N TRP A 76 -28.87 -7.62 -28.93
CA TRP A 76 -29.20 -8.53 -27.83
C TRP A 76 -30.70 -8.57 -27.58
N LYS A 77 -31.38 -7.42 -27.62
CA LYS A 77 -32.82 -7.31 -27.42
C LYS A 77 -33.61 -8.04 -28.49
N ASP A 78 -33.10 -8.10 -29.73
CA ASP A 78 -33.69 -8.80 -30.84
C ASP A 78 -33.42 -10.31 -30.85
N SER A 79 -32.58 -10.78 -29.97
CA SER A 79 -32.21 -12.21 -29.89
C SER A 79 -33.10 -12.95 -28.88
N ASN A 80 -33.42 -14.21 -29.18
CA ASN A 80 -34.18 -15.09 -28.26
C ASN A 80 -33.41 -15.40 -26.96
N VAL A 81 -32.14 -14.99 -26.87
CA VAL A 81 -31.29 -15.18 -25.71
C VAL A 81 -31.64 -14.18 -24.58
N SER A 82 -32.28 -13.04 -24.95
CA SER A 82 -32.69 -12.00 -23.98
C SER A 82 -33.68 -12.51 -22.95
N ASP A 83 -34.53 -13.48 -23.30
CA ASP A 83 -35.52 -14.07 -22.38
C ASP A 83 -34.86 -14.96 -21.32
N LEU A 84 -33.74 -15.57 -21.65
CA LEU A 84 -33.00 -16.43 -20.73
C LEU A 84 -31.96 -15.66 -19.93
N ILE A 85 -31.17 -14.80 -20.58
CA ILE A 85 -30.11 -14.02 -19.98
C ILE A 85 -30.50 -12.56 -19.92
N SER A 86 -30.92 -12.12 -18.75
CA SER A 86 -31.40 -10.77 -18.48
C SER A 86 -30.30 -9.76 -18.18
N THR A 87 -29.11 -10.23 -17.81
CA THR A 87 -27.94 -9.38 -17.57
C THR A 87 -26.69 -10.05 -18.11
N PHE A 88 -25.92 -9.33 -18.93
CA PHE A 88 -24.62 -9.77 -19.39
C PHE A 88 -23.69 -8.56 -19.48
N LYS A 89 -22.78 -8.46 -18.47
CA LYS A 89 -21.93 -7.28 -18.31
C LYS A 89 -20.47 -7.68 -18.04
N PRO A 90 -19.63 -7.73 -19.06
CA PRO A 90 -18.18 -7.83 -18.88
C PRO A 90 -17.62 -6.54 -18.28
N ARG A 91 -16.63 -6.70 -17.40
CA ARG A 91 -15.90 -5.63 -16.72
C ARG A 91 -14.40 -5.86 -16.83
N LEU A 92 -13.66 -4.80 -17.04
CA LEU A 92 -12.20 -4.81 -17.02
C LEU A 92 -11.72 -3.66 -16.15
N SER A 93 -10.75 -3.91 -15.30
CA SER A 93 -10.10 -2.86 -14.53
C SER A 93 -8.59 -3.07 -14.47
N TYR A 94 -7.88 -1.95 -14.44
CA TYR A 94 -6.46 -1.90 -14.19
C TYR A 94 -6.15 -0.75 -13.25
N GLY A 95 -5.37 -1.02 -12.21
CA GLY A 95 -5.03 0.00 -11.24
C GLY A 95 -3.65 -0.19 -10.65
N VAL A 96 -3.03 0.93 -10.30
CA VAL A 96 -1.76 0.97 -9.56
C VAL A 96 -2.02 1.61 -8.20
N ASN A 97 -1.62 0.93 -7.14
CA ASN A 97 -1.71 1.43 -5.77
C ASN A 97 -0.33 1.53 -5.14
N GLY A 98 -0.09 2.63 -4.42
CA GLY A 98 1.12 2.84 -3.64
C GLY A 98 0.94 2.45 -2.18
N ASN A 99 1.98 1.87 -1.58
CA ASN A 99 2.03 1.55 -0.16
C ASN A 99 3.37 1.99 0.43
N VAL A 100 3.37 2.48 1.66
CA VAL A 100 4.56 2.85 2.44
C VAL A 100 4.45 2.44 3.90
N ASN A 101 3.53 1.53 4.21
CA ASN A 101 3.24 1.13 5.60
C ASN A 101 4.41 0.39 6.26
N GLY A 102 5.30 -0.24 5.48
CA GLY A 102 6.51 -0.89 5.99
C GLY A 102 7.63 0.07 6.40
N LEU A 103 7.50 1.40 6.14
CA LEU A 103 8.53 2.37 6.48
C LEU A 103 8.27 3.04 7.82
N GLY A 104 9.28 3.03 8.69
CA GLY A 104 9.34 3.92 9.85
C GLY A 104 9.34 5.40 9.43
N ASN A 105 8.96 6.30 10.34
CA ASN A 105 8.84 7.72 10.00
C ASN A 105 10.17 8.39 9.66
N TYR A 106 11.29 7.84 10.12
CA TYR A 106 12.64 8.41 9.98
C TYR A 106 13.65 7.43 9.38
N THR A 107 13.23 6.25 8.92
CA THR A 107 14.08 5.19 8.38
C THR A 107 15.03 5.67 7.28
N VAL A 108 14.57 6.62 6.46
CA VAL A 108 15.37 7.19 5.34
C VAL A 108 16.57 7.99 5.83
N TYR A 109 16.51 8.53 7.05
CA TYR A 109 17.56 9.37 7.61
C TYR A 109 18.60 8.59 8.42
N GLY A 110 18.37 7.27 8.64
CA GLY A 110 19.17 6.44 9.53
C GLY A 110 18.84 6.67 11.00
N GLU A 111 19.18 5.71 11.81
CA GLU A 111 18.95 5.77 13.24
C GLU A 111 20.25 5.51 14.00
N TYR A 112 20.47 6.31 15.05
CA TYR A 112 21.54 6.10 15.99
C TYR A 112 20.99 5.50 17.28
N ALA A 113 21.65 4.48 17.79
CA ALA A 113 21.33 3.89 19.08
C ALA A 113 22.49 4.06 20.06
N THR A 114 22.15 4.21 21.34
CA THR A 114 23.10 4.49 22.44
C THR A 114 23.15 3.35 23.45
N THR A 115 22.68 2.16 23.08
CA THR A 115 22.48 1.06 24.04
C THR A 115 23.69 0.15 24.26
N LYS A 116 24.75 0.25 23.46
CA LYS A 116 25.94 -0.60 23.61
C LYS A 116 27.04 0.16 24.39
N PRO A 117 27.40 -0.27 25.58
CA PRO A 117 28.52 0.31 26.30
C PRO A 117 29.85 -0.04 25.63
N TYR A 118 30.74 0.90 25.54
CA TYR A 118 32.13 0.71 25.11
C TYR A 118 33.07 1.30 26.17
N GLY A 119 33.94 0.46 26.76
CA GLY A 119 34.89 0.91 27.78
C GLY A 119 34.26 1.48 29.06
N GLY A 120 33.02 1.10 29.39
CA GLY A 120 32.27 1.63 30.56
C GLY A 120 31.46 2.89 30.26
N GLU A 121 31.62 3.49 29.08
CA GLU A 121 30.88 4.66 28.64
C GLU A 121 29.78 4.28 27.65
N THR A 122 28.76 5.18 27.48
CA THR A 122 27.68 4.97 26.54
C THR A 122 28.15 5.18 25.10
N GLY A 123 28.27 4.10 24.34
CA GLY A 123 28.65 4.17 22.92
C GLY A 123 27.47 4.57 22.01
N ILE A 124 27.73 5.35 20.98
CA ILE A 124 26.78 5.68 19.93
C ILE A 124 27.15 4.88 18.69
N TYR A 125 26.17 4.20 18.08
CA TYR A 125 26.39 3.45 16.85
C TYR A 125 25.18 3.63 15.90
N ASN A 126 25.43 3.45 14.59
CA ASN A 126 24.36 3.42 13.60
C ASN A 126 23.56 2.12 13.75
N SER A 127 22.28 2.22 14.10
CA SER A 127 21.37 1.07 14.17
C SER A 127 20.75 0.73 12.82
N ALA A 128 20.67 1.71 11.91
CA ALA A 128 20.15 1.54 10.55
C ALA A 128 20.97 2.37 9.56
N LEU A 129 21.21 1.80 8.37
CA LEU A 129 21.87 2.53 7.27
C LEU A 129 20.93 3.54 6.64
N VAL A 130 21.48 4.70 6.27
CA VAL A 130 20.76 5.69 5.48
C VAL A 130 20.50 5.13 4.08
N ASN A 131 19.26 5.08 3.65
CA ASN A 131 18.88 4.72 2.29
C ASN A 131 17.90 5.77 1.74
N THR A 132 18.44 6.74 1.02
CA THR A 132 17.65 7.81 0.39
C THR A 132 16.95 7.34 -0.89
N GLY A 133 17.38 6.22 -1.48
CA GLY A 133 16.81 5.64 -2.70
C GLY A 133 15.47 4.89 -2.50
N LEU A 134 14.95 4.83 -1.29
CA LEU A 134 13.66 4.18 -1.01
C LEU A 134 12.54 4.83 -1.82
N ARG A 135 11.65 3.97 -2.34
CA ARG A 135 10.51 4.36 -3.18
C ARG A 135 9.21 3.83 -2.62
N TRP A 136 8.11 4.31 -3.18
CA TRP A 136 6.80 3.72 -2.96
C TRP A 136 6.78 2.26 -3.43
N GLU A 137 6.33 1.37 -2.58
CA GLU A 137 5.91 0.04 -3.00
C GLU A 137 4.70 0.18 -3.90
N GLN A 138 4.73 -0.41 -5.09
CA GLN A 138 3.67 -0.32 -6.08
C GLN A 138 3.01 -1.67 -6.28
N SER A 139 1.71 -1.74 -6.05
CA SER A 139 0.88 -2.89 -6.35
C SER A 139 0.07 -2.61 -7.61
N GLN A 140 0.36 -3.33 -8.68
CA GLN A 140 -0.37 -3.28 -9.95
C GLN A 140 -1.39 -4.41 -9.96
N SER A 141 -2.67 -4.08 -10.12
CA SER A 141 -3.75 -5.04 -10.22
C SER A 141 -4.45 -4.95 -11.56
N PHE A 142 -4.68 -6.10 -12.17
CA PHE A 142 -5.55 -6.28 -13.32
C PHE A 142 -6.71 -7.18 -12.91
N GLU A 143 -7.92 -6.76 -13.22
CA GLU A 143 -9.13 -7.51 -12.91
C GLU A 143 -10.01 -7.58 -14.15
N ALA A 144 -10.55 -8.77 -14.41
CA ALA A 144 -11.56 -9.01 -15.44
C ALA A 144 -12.75 -9.69 -14.77
N GLY A 145 -13.91 -9.09 -14.87
CA GLY A 145 -15.15 -9.58 -14.27
C GLY A 145 -16.24 -9.78 -15.31
N LEU A 146 -17.14 -10.71 -15.05
CA LEU A 146 -18.31 -11.00 -15.85
C LEU A 146 -19.52 -11.20 -14.95
N ASP A 147 -20.50 -10.34 -15.11
CA ASP A 147 -21.79 -10.43 -14.40
C ASP A 147 -22.81 -11.02 -15.35
N ILE A 148 -23.43 -12.15 -14.97
CA ILE A 148 -24.46 -12.85 -15.76
C ILE A 148 -25.70 -13.03 -14.89
N GLY A 149 -26.85 -12.57 -15.35
CA GLY A 149 -28.13 -12.76 -14.71
C GLY A 149 -29.07 -13.58 -15.59
N PHE A 150 -29.73 -14.56 -15.03
CA PHE A 150 -30.70 -15.43 -15.67
C PHE A 150 -32.10 -15.24 -15.09
N PHE A 151 -33.12 -15.52 -15.91
CA PHE A 151 -34.53 -15.53 -15.50
C PHE A 151 -34.99 -14.26 -14.77
N ASN A 152 -34.80 -13.09 -15.40
CA ASN A 152 -35.08 -11.79 -14.80
C ASN A 152 -34.31 -11.56 -13.49
N ASN A 153 -33.01 -11.91 -13.50
CA ASN A 153 -32.09 -11.80 -12.36
C ASN A 153 -32.49 -12.61 -11.12
N ARG A 154 -33.31 -13.68 -11.29
CA ARG A 154 -33.57 -14.63 -10.21
C ARG A 154 -32.36 -15.47 -9.85
N LEU A 155 -31.47 -15.69 -10.81
CA LEU A 155 -30.20 -16.38 -10.64
C LEU A 155 -29.10 -15.48 -11.20
N SER A 156 -28.08 -15.16 -10.40
CA SER A 156 -26.95 -14.33 -10.82
C SER A 156 -25.64 -15.06 -10.56
N PHE A 157 -24.74 -14.98 -11.53
CA PHE A 157 -23.36 -15.43 -11.44
C PHE A 157 -22.43 -14.26 -11.63
N ILE A 158 -21.43 -14.16 -10.75
CA ILE A 158 -20.35 -13.18 -10.86
C ILE A 158 -19.04 -13.98 -10.93
N LEU A 159 -18.31 -13.78 -12.00
CA LEU A 159 -17.01 -14.40 -12.22
C LEU A 159 -15.96 -13.31 -12.26
N ASP A 160 -14.98 -13.39 -11.39
CA ASP A 160 -13.88 -12.44 -11.33
C ASP A 160 -12.54 -13.16 -11.44
N TYR A 161 -11.72 -12.69 -12.35
CA TYR A 161 -10.32 -13.05 -12.47
C TYR A 161 -9.46 -11.85 -12.10
N TYR A 162 -8.52 -12.04 -11.19
CA TYR A 162 -7.59 -10.99 -10.81
C TYR A 162 -6.14 -11.45 -10.89
N ASN A 163 -5.27 -10.52 -11.26
CA ASN A 163 -3.82 -10.71 -11.23
C ASN A 163 -3.20 -9.49 -10.56
N ARG A 164 -2.40 -9.70 -9.52
CA ARG A 164 -1.73 -8.63 -8.78
C ARG A 164 -0.23 -8.87 -8.77
N LYS A 165 0.53 -7.81 -9.11
CA LYS A 165 1.99 -7.80 -9.05
C LYS A 165 2.45 -6.65 -8.17
N THR A 166 3.27 -6.95 -7.17
CA THR A 166 3.89 -5.93 -6.32
C THR A 166 5.33 -5.70 -6.79
N LYS A 167 5.70 -4.43 -6.96
CA LYS A 167 7.03 -3.96 -7.30
C LYS A 167 7.57 -3.11 -6.17
N ASP A 168 8.90 -3.06 -6.05
CA ASP A 168 9.61 -2.25 -5.05
C ASP A 168 9.13 -2.56 -3.61
N LEU A 169 8.97 -3.86 -3.32
CA LEU A 169 8.53 -4.34 -2.02
C LEU A 169 9.49 -3.86 -0.92
N LEU A 170 8.93 -3.23 0.09
CA LEU A 170 9.66 -2.76 1.26
C LEU A 170 9.77 -3.91 2.26
N THR A 171 10.99 -4.41 2.47
CA THR A 171 11.28 -5.49 3.41
C THR A 171 12.57 -5.20 4.16
N ASP A 172 12.62 -5.66 5.40
CA ASP A 172 13.81 -5.59 6.22
C ASP A 172 14.73 -6.77 5.89
N LEU A 173 15.97 -6.48 5.49
CA LEU A 173 16.97 -7.49 5.25
C LEU A 173 17.92 -7.55 6.45
N ALA A 174 17.93 -8.68 7.15
CA ALA A 174 18.90 -8.92 8.19
C ALA A 174 20.29 -9.11 7.57
N LEU A 175 21.22 -8.22 7.91
CA LEU A 175 22.61 -8.37 7.52
C LEU A 175 23.31 -9.43 8.39
N PRO A 176 24.34 -10.11 7.86
CA PRO A 176 25.16 -11.02 8.64
C PRO A 176 25.67 -10.37 9.93
N GLY A 177 25.71 -11.13 11.04
CA GLY A 177 26.01 -10.60 12.37
C GLY A 177 27.36 -9.89 12.54
N TYR A 178 28.30 -10.10 11.62
CA TYR A 178 29.58 -9.39 11.62
C TYR A 178 29.46 -7.92 11.17
N THR A 179 28.39 -7.51 10.49
CA THR A 179 28.18 -6.11 10.08
C THR A 179 27.48 -5.28 11.17
N CYS A 180 26.86 -5.90 12.17
CA CYS A 180 26.09 -5.25 13.24
C CYS A 180 24.97 -4.33 12.78
N LEU A 181 24.54 -4.41 11.52
CA LEU A 181 23.55 -3.52 10.91
C LEU A 181 22.38 -4.31 10.30
N LEU A 182 21.19 -3.78 10.44
CA LEU A 182 20.02 -4.20 9.68
C LEU A 182 19.90 -3.32 8.42
N TYR A 183 19.82 -3.94 7.27
CA TYR A 183 19.67 -3.22 6.00
C TYR A 183 18.24 -3.34 5.48
N THR A 184 17.56 -2.22 5.34
CA THR A 184 16.23 -2.13 4.73
C THR A 184 16.39 -1.73 3.27
N SER A 185 16.52 -2.69 2.38
CA SER A 185 16.55 -2.45 0.93
C SER A 185 15.96 -3.64 0.20
N PRO A 186 15.12 -3.43 -0.80
CA PRO A 186 14.67 -4.53 -1.65
C PRO A 186 15.88 -5.11 -2.39
N SER A 187 16.16 -6.40 -2.13
CA SER A 187 17.19 -7.12 -2.88
C SER A 187 16.71 -7.34 -4.31
N PRO A 188 17.59 -7.15 -5.32
CA PRO A 188 17.26 -7.51 -6.70
C PRO A 188 16.91 -8.98 -6.89
N ARG A 189 17.31 -9.86 -5.96
CA ARG A 189 17.00 -11.30 -5.98
C ARG A 189 15.58 -11.63 -5.55
N ASP A 190 14.92 -10.78 -4.77
CA ASP A 190 13.54 -11.04 -4.34
C ASP A 190 12.53 -10.81 -5.47
N ARG A 191 12.97 -10.23 -6.60
CA ARG A 191 12.16 -10.07 -7.82
C ARG A 191 11.92 -11.37 -8.60
N GLN A 192 12.62 -12.48 -8.25
CA GLN A 192 12.56 -13.72 -9.03
C GLN A 192 11.72 -14.84 -8.41
N LYS A 193 11.09 -14.61 -7.24
CA LYS A 193 10.27 -15.63 -6.58
C LYS A 193 8.84 -15.14 -6.38
N SER A 194 8.12 -14.97 -7.49
CA SER A 194 6.64 -14.96 -7.46
C SER A 194 6.13 -15.46 -8.83
#